data_dd88e41c728ced04414289460afa895f
#
_entry.id   dd88e41c728ced04414289460afa895f
#
_cell.length_a   1.000
_cell.length_b   1.000
_cell.length_c   1.000
_cell.angle_alpha   90.00
_cell.angle_beta   90.00
_cell.angle_gamma   90.00
#
_symmetry.space_group_name_H-M   'P 1'
#
loop_
_entity.id
_entity.type
_entity.pdbx_description
1 polymer ?
#
loop_
_entity_poly.entity_id
_entity_poly.type
_entity_poly.pdbx_seq_one_letter_code
_entity_poly.pdbx_strand_id
1 'polypeptide(L)'
;MASIYDLKPAFQRLLRPLVARLVRAGATPNQLTFGALLLSAAVGAVVAWTRARWSLLLLPPALFARMALNAVDGMMAREHAMKTRLGSLLNELGDVVSDALLYLPLALVPGWPAVAVVCAVVLAGASELAGVAAVQAGASRRYDGPMGKSDRAAVFGALGLALGLGAPAGRWLDVVLWIVVALLALTIGNRVRKAVREGEPAMASAPGAASTPPTVTPARGDGASLR
;
A
#
# COMPACT_ATOMS: atom_id res chain seq x y z
N MET A 1 -24.30 16.92 1.96
CA MET A 1 -23.09 16.83 2.80
C MET A 1 -21.97 16.38 1.87
N ALA A 2 -20.88 17.16 1.70
CA ALA A 2 -19.74 16.75 0.88
C ALA A 2 -19.09 15.53 1.53
N SER A 3 -19.09 14.42 0.81
CA SER A 3 -18.46 13.18 1.25
C SER A 3 -16.94 13.27 1.02
N ILE A 4 -16.15 12.57 1.85
CA ILE A 4 -14.70 12.36 1.61
C ILE A 4 -14.46 11.76 0.21
N TYR A 5 -15.43 11.05 -0.34
CA TYR A 5 -15.44 10.57 -1.73
C TYR A 5 -15.41 11.70 -2.78
N ASP A 6 -15.99 12.86 -2.48
CA ASP A 6 -16.01 14.02 -3.38
C ASP A 6 -14.68 14.79 -3.38
N LEU A 7 -13.87 14.62 -2.33
CA LEU A 7 -12.54 15.24 -2.26
C LEU A 7 -11.57 14.67 -3.31
N LYS A 8 -11.60 13.36 -3.57
CA LYS A 8 -10.67 12.71 -4.51
C LYS A 8 -10.81 13.25 -5.94
N PRO A 9 -12.02 13.34 -6.53
CA PRO A 9 -12.20 13.96 -7.85
C PRO A 9 -11.84 15.44 -7.87
N ALA A 10 -12.13 16.20 -6.80
CA ALA A 10 -11.77 17.62 -6.71
C ALA A 10 -10.25 17.80 -6.67
N PHE A 11 -9.55 16.99 -5.88
CA PHE A 11 -8.08 16.98 -5.80
C PHE A 11 -7.45 16.61 -7.15
N GLN A 12 -7.98 15.59 -7.84
CA GLN A 12 -7.52 15.21 -9.17
C GLN A 12 -7.73 16.32 -10.20
N ARG A 13 -8.86 17.04 -10.17
CA ARG A 13 -9.09 18.20 -11.04
C ARG A 13 -8.04 19.29 -10.83
N LEU A 14 -7.67 19.56 -9.57
CA LEU A 14 -6.63 20.52 -9.24
C LEU A 14 -5.25 20.10 -9.78
N LEU A 15 -4.97 18.80 -9.79
CA LEU A 15 -3.68 18.27 -10.27
C LEU A 15 -3.59 18.13 -11.80
N ARG A 16 -4.70 18.13 -12.53
CA ARG A 16 -4.69 17.95 -14.01
C ARG A 16 -3.78 18.93 -14.78
N PRO A 17 -3.74 20.24 -14.45
CA PRO A 17 -2.80 21.14 -15.13
C PRO A 17 -1.34 20.77 -14.92
N LEU A 18 -1.00 20.28 -13.71
CA LEU A 18 0.34 19.78 -13.39
C LEU A 18 0.65 18.51 -14.18
N VAL A 19 -0.28 17.54 -14.23
CA VAL A 19 -0.16 16.32 -15.04
C VAL A 19 0.13 16.68 -16.50
N ALA A 20 -0.68 17.57 -17.10
CA ALA A 20 -0.50 17.98 -18.49
C ALA A 20 0.87 18.64 -18.75
N ARG A 21 1.40 19.41 -17.80
CA ARG A 21 2.74 20.02 -17.90
C ARG A 21 3.84 18.96 -17.83
N LEU A 22 3.74 18.02 -16.87
CA LEU A 22 4.72 16.95 -16.70
C LEU A 22 4.78 16.02 -17.91
N VAL A 23 3.61 15.64 -18.46
CA VAL A 23 3.55 14.82 -19.68
C VAL A 23 4.19 15.53 -20.86
N ARG A 24 3.92 16.82 -21.05
CA ARG A 24 4.58 17.62 -22.11
C ARG A 24 6.08 17.76 -21.93
N ALA A 25 6.54 17.76 -20.67
CA ALA A 25 7.96 17.77 -20.33
C ALA A 25 8.63 16.39 -20.46
N GLY A 26 7.89 15.35 -20.88
CA GLY A 26 8.42 13.99 -21.03
C GLY A 26 8.60 13.22 -19.73
N ALA A 27 8.02 13.69 -18.61
CA ALA A 27 8.08 12.97 -17.36
C ALA A 27 7.27 11.66 -17.43
N THR A 28 7.71 10.65 -16.69
CA THR A 28 7.07 9.34 -16.64
C THR A 28 6.48 9.06 -15.25
N PRO A 29 5.41 8.23 -15.15
CA PRO A 29 4.86 7.83 -13.86
C PRO A 29 5.93 7.23 -12.92
N ASN A 30 6.84 6.40 -13.47
CA ASN A 30 7.90 5.76 -12.69
C ASN A 30 8.86 6.76 -12.04
N GLN A 31 9.15 7.88 -12.71
CA GLN A 31 9.98 8.95 -12.14
C GLN A 31 9.30 9.61 -10.94
N LEU A 32 7.98 9.77 -10.98
CA LEU A 32 7.21 10.35 -9.87
C LEU A 32 7.14 9.38 -8.69
N THR A 33 6.91 8.10 -8.95
CA THR A 33 6.95 7.05 -7.92
C THR A 33 8.33 7.02 -7.25
N PHE A 34 9.42 7.09 -8.03
CA PHE A 34 10.78 7.15 -7.51
C PHE A 34 11.05 8.44 -6.74
N GLY A 35 10.52 9.58 -7.22
CA GLY A 35 10.59 10.87 -6.50
C GLY A 35 9.88 10.81 -5.15
N ALA A 36 8.72 10.16 -5.06
CA ALA A 36 8.01 9.93 -3.81
C ALA A 36 8.81 9.05 -2.82
N LEU A 37 9.50 8.03 -3.36
CA LEU A 37 10.39 7.17 -2.57
C LEU A 37 11.60 7.95 -2.03
N LEU A 38 12.26 8.74 -2.88
CA LEU A 38 13.41 9.57 -2.47
C LEU A 38 13.01 10.63 -1.44
N LEU A 39 11.87 11.28 -1.61
CA LEU A 39 11.33 12.22 -0.62
C LEU A 39 11.13 11.52 0.73
N SER A 40 10.53 10.32 0.72
CA SER A 40 10.30 9.53 1.92
C SER A 40 11.62 9.13 2.60
N ALA A 41 12.61 8.71 1.81
CA ALA A 41 13.94 8.37 2.29
C ALA A 41 14.67 9.59 2.91
N ALA A 42 14.62 10.74 2.25
CA ALA A 42 15.27 11.95 2.71
C ALA A 42 14.68 12.42 4.05
N VAL A 43 13.35 12.51 4.15
CA VAL A 43 12.67 12.93 5.38
C VAL A 43 12.90 11.91 6.51
N GLY A 44 12.76 10.61 6.22
CA GLY A 44 13.04 9.57 7.19
C GLY A 44 14.49 9.60 7.69
N ALA A 45 15.47 9.82 6.80
CA ALA A 45 16.87 9.98 7.17
C ALA A 45 17.09 11.18 8.09
N VAL A 46 16.47 12.34 7.81
CA VAL A 46 16.54 13.52 8.68
C VAL A 46 15.97 13.19 10.06
N VAL A 47 14.81 12.53 10.14
CA VAL A 47 14.21 12.13 11.42
C VAL A 47 15.12 11.14 12.17
N ALA A 48 15.64 10.12 11.49
CA ALA A 48 16.54 9.12 12.09
C ALA A 48 17.84 9.73 12.63
N TRP A 49 18.42 10.68 11.88
CA TRP A 49 19.67 11.34 12.22
C TRP A 49 19.51 12.31 13.38
N THR A 50 18.52 13.20 13.27
CA THR A 50 18.35 14.28 14.26
C THR A 50 17.67 13.79 15.53
N ARG A 51 16.71 12.86 15.42
CA ARG A 51 15.83 12.39 16.51
C ARG A 51 15.17 13.52 17.28
N ALA A 52 15.10 14.69 16.66
CA ALA A 52 14.65 15.92 17.28
C ALA A 52 13.17 16.18 16.96
N ARG A 53 12.44 16.79 17.91
CA ARG A 53 11.00 17.10 17.72
C ARG A 53 10.71 17.93 16.49
N TRP A 54 11.56 18.91 16.16
CA TRP A 54 11.34 19.77 15.01
C TRP A 54 11.29 18.99 13.68
N SER A 55 12.06 17.88 13.56
CA SER A 55 12.08 17.08 12.35
C SER A 55 10.73 16.39 12.06
N LEU A 56 9.89 16.21 13.08
CA LEU A 56 8.54 15.68 12.94
C LEU A 56 7.63 16.62 12.13
N LEU A 57 7.93 17.92 12.09
CA LEU A 57 7.20 18.91 11.28
C LEU A 57 7.40 18.69 9.78
N LEU A 58 8.39 17.88 9.38
CA LEU A 58 8.59 17.50 7.99
C LEU A 58 7.58 16.44 7.52
N LEU A 59 6.96 15.68 8.45
CA LEU A 59 6.04 14.61 8.10
C LEU A 59 4.77 15.10 7.37
N PRO A 60 4.02 16.11 7.86
CA PRO A 60 2.81 16.54 7.18
C PRO A 60 3.05 16.98 5.73
N PRO A 61 4.01 17.89 5.42
CA PRO A 61 4.24 18.30 4.05
C PRO A 61 4.80 17.17 3.19
N ALA A 62 5.65 16.28 3.73
CA ALA A 62 6.16 15.13 2.99
C ALA A 62 5.05 14.14 2.63
N LEU A 63 4.17 13.81 3.56
CA LEU A 63 3.04 12.92 3.35
C LEU A 63 2.04 13.51 2.35
N PHE A 64 1.78 14.82 2.42
CA PHE A 64 0.95 15.52 1.45
C PHE A 64 1.56 15.50 0.05
N ALA A 65 2.86 15.86 -0.07
CA ALA A 65 3.58 15.84 -1.34
C ALA A 65 3.63 14.43 -1.94
N ARG A 66 3.88 13.41 -1.13
CA ARG A 66 3.86 12.00 -1.54
C ARG A 66 2.46 11.58 -2.03
N MET A 67 1.40 12.00 -1.33
CA MET A 67 0.02 11.73 -1.76
C MET A 67 -0.28 12.40 -3.10
N ALA A 68 0.20 13.63 -3.32
CA ALA A 68 0.06 14.33 -4.59
C ALA A 68 0.85 13.62 -5.72
N LEU A 69 2.11 13.23 -5.48
CA LEU A 69 2.92 12.50 -6.45
C LEU A 69 2.25 11.18 -6.86
N ASN A 70 1.72 10.40 -5.91
CA ASN A 70 1.01 9.16 -6.18
C ASN A 70 -0.34 9.37 -6.88
N ALA A 71 -0.99 10.53 -6.69
CA ALA A 71 -2.18 10.86 -7.47
C ALA A 71 -1.80 11.20 -8.91
N VAL A 72 -0.72 11.96 -9.11
CA VAL A 72 -0.23 12.39 -10.43
C VAL A 72 0.27 11.19 -11.24
N ASP A 73 1.11 10.30 -10.67
CA ASP A 73 1.60 9.10 -11.38
C ASP A 73 0.44 8.19 -11.82
N GLY A 74 -0.54 8.00 -10.94
CA GLY A 74 -1.75 7.25 -11.27
C GLY A 74 -2.62 7.90 -12.34
N MET A 75 -2.70 9.24 -12.39
CA MET A 75 -3.40 9.98 -13.47
C MET A 75 -2.63 9.85 -14.78
N MET A 76 -1.31 10.06 -14.78
CA MET A 76 -0.47 9.90 -15.97
C MET A 76 -0.59 8.49 -16.54
N ALA A 77 -0.52 7.45 -15.68
CA ALA A 77 -0.63 6.07 -16.11
C ALA A 77 -1.98 5.74 -16.77
N ARG A 78 -3.09 6.29 -16.23
CA ARG A 78 -4.46 5.99 -16.70
C ARG A 78 -4.93 6.91 -17.82
N GLU A 79 -4.73 8.22 -17.67
CA GLU A 79 -5.29 9.24 -18.58
C GLU A 79 -4.42 9.45 -19.83
N HIS A 80 -3.11 9.11 -19.76
CA HIS A 80 -2.15 9.26 -20.85
C HIS A 80 -1.58 7.94 -21.37
N ALA A 81 -2.24 6.80 -21.08
CA ALA A 81 -1.84 5.47 -21.56
C ALA A 81 -0.38 5.07 -21.24
N MET A 82 0.18 5.60 -20.14
CA MET A 82 1.58 5.34 -19.72
C MET A 82 1.70 4.16 -18.72
N LYS A 83 0.66 3.33 -18.60
CA LYS A 83 0.65 2.18 -17.69
C LYS A 83 1.61 1.10 -18.18
N THR A 84 2.54 0.67 -17.32
CA THR A 84 3.46 -0.44 -17.58
C THR A 84 3.38 -1.49 -16.47
N ARG A 85 3.77 -2.75 -16.77
CA ARG A 85 3.85 -3.82 -15.77
C ARG A 85 4.86 -3.47 -14.67
N LEU A 86 6.03 -2.98 -15.06
CA LEU A 86 7.06 -2.52 -14.13
C LEU A 86 6.55 -1.37 -13.26
N GLY A 87 5.87 -0.37 -13.86
CA GLY A 87 5.31 0.76 -13.13
C GLY A 87 4.29 0.33 -12.08
N SER A 88 3.47 -0.68 -12.36
CA SER A 88 2.54 -1.23 -11.38
C SER A 88 3.26 -1.86 -10.18
N LEU A 89 4.32 -2.64 -10.44
CA LEU A 89 5.14 -3.25 -9.37
C LEU A 89 5.88 -2.19 -8.55
N LEU A 90 6.49 -1.21 -9.22
CA LEU A 90 7.21 -0.11 -8.56
C LEU A 90 6.28 0.71 -7.67
N ASN A 91 5.05 0.97 -8.11
CA ASN A 91 4.07 1.70 -7.30
C ASN A 91 3.71 0.92 -6.03
N GLU A 92 3.45 -0.40 -6.14
CA GLU A 92 3.11 -1.23 -4.98
C GLU A 92 4.26 -1.33 -3.97
N LEU A 93 5.45 -1.70 -4.45
CA LEU A 93 6.64 -1.83 -3.62
C LEU A 93 7.10 -0.47 -3.08
N GLY A 94 7.08 0.56 -3.94
CA GLY A 94 7.43 1.92 -3.58
C GLY A 94 6.57 2.47 -2.46
N ASP A 95 5.29 2.14 -2.44
CA ASP A 95 4.39 2.54 -1.37
C ASP A 95 4.74 1.92 -0.02
N VAL A 96 4.99 0.61 0.00
CA VAL A 96 5.38 -0.11 1.22
C VAL A 96 6.72 0.38 1.74
N VAL A 97 7.71 0.53 0.86
CA VAL A 97 9.06 1.00 1.23
C VAL A 97 9.02 2.46 1.69
N SER A 98 8.26 3.33 1.01
CA SER A 98 8.10 4.73 1.42
C SER A 98 7.44 4.87 2.78
N ASP A 99 6.42 4.06 3.09
CA ASP A 99 5.80 4.03 4.42
C ASP A 99 6.82 3.60 5.48
N ALA A 100 7.60 2.56 5.21
CA ALA A 100 8.64 2.10 6.13
C ALA A 100 9.72 3.17 6.35
N LEU A 101 10.21 3.81 5.28
CA LEU A 101 11.23 4.86 5.36
C LEU A 101 10.77 6.10 6.14
N LEU A 102 9.47 6.46 6.06
CA LEU A 102 8.93 7.59 6.79
C LEU A 102 8.60 7.27 8.24
N TYR A 103 8.06 6.08 8.52
CA TYR A 103 7.50 5.80 9.83
C TYR A 103 8.46 5.05 10.77
N LEU A 104 9.32 4.12 10.28
CA LEU A 104 10.27 3.43 11.15
C LEU A 104 11.20 4.38 11.93
N PRO A 105 11.73 5.48 11.34
CA PRO A 105 12.56 6.43 12.06
C PRO A 105 11.90 7.04 13.30
N LEU A 106 10.56 7.09 13.36
CA LEU A 106 9.83 7.58 14.51
C LEU A 106 10.10 6.75 15.77
N ALA A 107 10.39 5.45 15.61
CA ALA A 107 10.77 4.58 16.72
C ALA A 107 12.08 5.02 17.41
N LEU A 108 12.89 5.85 16.76
CA LEU A 108 14.15 6.39 17.29
C LEU A 108 13.96 7.73 18.00
N VAL A 109 12.81 8.38 17.84
CA VAL A 109 12.53 9.69 18.42
C VAL A 109 12.14 9.52 19.89
N PRO A 110 12.78 10.25 20.84
CA PRO A 110 12.45 10.15 22.25
C PRO A 110 10.97 10.41 22.53
N GLY A 111 10.35 9.53 23.32
CA GLY A 111 8.95 9.62 23.69
C GLY A 111 7.97 8.92 22.72
N TRP A 112 8.45 8.38 21.59
CA TRP A 112 7.64 7.53 20.74
C TRP A 112 7.68 6.07 21.22
N PRO A 113 6.53 5.35 21.23
CA PRO A 113 6.48 3.94 21.59
C PRO A 113 7.03 3.07 20.45
N ALA A 114 8.33 2.79 20.48
CA ALA A 114 9.07 2.13 19.40
C ALA A 114 8.41 0.82 18.93
N VAL A 115 7.98 -0.02 19.89
CA VAL A 115 7.33 -1.30 19.56
C VAL A 115 6.05 -1.09 18.77
N ALA A 116 5.19 -0.17 19.19
CA ALA A 116 3.93 0.12 18.49
C ALA A 116 4.18 0.70 17.09
N VAL A 117 5.20 1.55 16.93
CA VAL A 117 5.62 2.06 15.61
C VAL A 117 6.05 0.92 14.69
N VAL A 118 6.93 0.04 15.16
CA VAL A 118 7.41 -1.10 14.36
C VAL A 118 6.24 -2.03 14.00
N CYS A 119 5.38 -2.38 14.95
CA CYS A 119 4.19 -3.17 14.69
C CYS A 119 3.28 -2.51 13.64
N ALA A 120 3.05 -1.19 13.74
CA ALA A 120 2.24 -0.47 12.78
C ALA A 120 2.84 -0.52 11.36
N VAL A 121 4.16 -0.36 11.22
CA VAL A 121 4.84 -0.43 9.91
C VAL A 121 4.79 -1.83 9.31
N VAL A 122 5.05 -2.86 10.11
CA VAL A 122 4.98 -4.27 9.66
C VAL A 122 3.57 -4.61 9.21
N LEU A 123 2.55 -4.27 10.01
CA LEU A 123 1.16 -4.54 9.65
C LEU A 123 0.69 -3.66 8.48
N ALA A 124 1.21 -2.45 8.32
CA ALA A 124 0.94 -1.63 7.13
C ALA A 124 1.42 -2.36 5.86
N GLY A 125 2.65 -2.85 5.83
CA GLY A 125 3.16 -3.67 4.72
C GLY A 125 2.35 -4.94 4.50
N ALA A 126 2.01 -5.67 5.56
CA ALA A 126 1.15 -6.86 5.48
C ALA A 126 -0.25 -6.53 4.93
N SER A 127 -0.81 -5.37 5.27
CA SER A 127 -2.11 -4.94 4.75
C SER A 127 -2.08 -4.69 3.23
N GLU A 128 -1.01 -4.07 2.70
CA GLU A 128 -0.85 -3.90 1.26
C GLU A 128 -0.62 -5.25 0.55
N LEU A 129 0.22 -6.12 1.15
CA LEU A 129 0.41 -7.49 0.65
C LEU A 129 -0.91 -8.26 0.58
N ALA A 130 -1.73 -8.23 1.63
CA ALA A 130 -3.05 -8.87 1.63
C ALA A 130 -3.96 -8.32 0.51
N GLY A 131 -3.87 -7.01 0.24
CA GLY A 131 -4.61 -6.37 -0.85
C GLY A 131 -4.19 -6.86 -2.24
N VAL A 132 -2.91 -7.06 -2.47
CA VAL A 132 -2.36 -7.57 -3.75
C VAL A 132 -2.57 -9.08 -3.87
N ALA A 133 -2.33 -9.84 -2.80
CA ALA A 133 -2.49 -11.30 -2.78
C ALA A 133 -3.94 -11.75 -3.04
N ALA A 134 -4.94 -10.89 -2.80
CA ALA A 134 -6.32 -11.16 -3.15
C ALA A 134 -6.51 -11.53 -4.63
N VAL A 135 -5.69 -10.95 -5.52
CA VAL A 135 -5.71 -11.26 -6.96
C VAL A 135 -5.30 -12.69 -7.24
N GLN A 136 -4.35 -13.24 -6.47
CA GLN A 136 -3.94 -14.65 -6.58
C GLN A 136 -5.03 -15.62 -6.12
N ALA A 137 -5.92 -15.16 -5.23
CA ALA A 137 -7.11 -15.92 -4.81
C ALA A 137 -8.30 -15.78 -5.76
N GLY A 138 -8.11 -15.21 -6.97
CA GLY A 138 -9.18 -15.00 -7.95
C GLY A 138 -10.11 -13.82 -7.65
N ALA A 139 -9.78 -13.00 -6.64
CA ALA A 139 -10.55 -11.81 -6.32
C ALA A 139 -9.97 -10.54 -6.96
N SER A 140 -10.71 -9.45 -6.93
CA SER A 140 -10.18 -8.12 -7.27
C SER A 140 -9.19 -7.64 -6.20
N ARG A 141 -8.26 -6.73 -6.58
CA ARG A 141 -7.38 -6.10 -5.59
C ARG A 141 -8.19 -5.39 -4.51
N ARG A 142 -7.85 -5.69 -3.23
CA ARG A 142 -8.60 -5.19 -2.07
C ARG A 142 -7.98 -3.93 -1.51
N TYR A 143 -8.86 -2.97 -1.19
CA TYR A 143 -8.52 -1.70 -0.52
C TYR A 143 -9.33 -1.48 0.77
N ASP A 144 -10.14 -2.46 1.13
CA ASP A 144 -11.05 -2.38 2.27
C ASP A 144 -10.33 -2.27 3.60
N GLY A 145 -10.98 -1.64 4.55
CA GLY A 145 -10.52 -1.62 5.94
C GLY A 145 -10.43 -0.21 6.52
N PRO A 146 -10.41 -0.10 7.84
CA PRO A 146 -10.45 1.18 8.55
C PRO A 146 -9.10 1.92 8.58
N MET A 147 -7.99 1.27 8.18
CA MET A 147 -6.65 1.87 8.22
C MET A 147 -5.91 1.63 6.90
N GLY A 148 -6.37 2.31 5.86
CA GLY A 148 -5.73 2.35 4.57
C GLY A 148 -4.52 3.31 4.54
N LYS A 149 -3.87 3.43 3.37
CA LYS A 149 -2.70 4.29 3.16
C LYS A 149 -2.96 5.76 3.50
N SER A 150 -4.11 6.31 3.09
CA SER A 150 -4.48 7.70 3.37
C SER A 150 -4.75 7.95 4.85
N ASP A 151 -5.36 6.96 5.53
CA ASP A 151 -5.65 7.06 6.97
C ASP A 151 -4.35 7.05 7.77
N ARG A 152 -3.39 6.18 7.40
CA ARG A 152 -2.04 6.18 8.00
C ARG A 152 -1.35 7.54 7.81
N ALA A 153 -1.37 8.07 6.59
CA ALA A 153 -0.77 9.36 6.28
C ALA A 153 -1.39 10.48 7.12
N ALA A 154 -2.71 10.49 7.27
CA ALA A 154 -3.42 11.47 8.10
C ALA A 154 -3.03 11.36 9.59
N VAL A 155 -3.04 10.13 10.14
CA VAL A 155 -2.72 9.91 11.56
C VAL A 155 -1.24 10.26 11.84
N PHE A 156 -0.29 9.72 11.10
CA PHE A 156 1.13 10.00 11.33
C PHE A 156 1.48 11.46 11.03
N GLY A 157 0.83 12.09 10.05
CA GLY A 157 0.96 13.51 9.77
C GLY A 157 0.46 14.37 10.93
N ALA A 158 -0.72 14.06 11.49
CA ALA A 158 -1.28 14.76 12.64
C ALA A 158 -0.42 14.57 13.91
N LEU A 159 0.06 13.36 14.17
CA LEU A 159 0.97 13.08 15.29
C LEU A 159 2.30 13.84 15.13
N GLY A 160 2.87 13.82 13.92
CA GLY A 160 4.09 14.56 13.60
C GLY A 160 3.91 16.06 13.80
N LEU A 161 2.79 16.63 13.37
CA LEU A 161 2.47 18.03 13.58
C LEU A 161 2.31 18.37 15.06
N ALA A 162 1.48 17.62 15.79
CA ALA A 162 1.22 17.88 17.21
C ALA A 162 2.49 17.82 18.06
N LEU A 163 3.27 16.73 17.91
CA LEU A 163 4.50 16.53 18.67
C LEU A 163 5.61 17.50 18.23
N GLY A 164 5.69 17.80 16.93
CA GLY A 164 6.62 18.77 16.37
C GLY A 164 6.36 20.19 16.86
N LEU A 165 5.10 20.58 17.06
CA LEU A 165 4.69 21.86 17.66
C LEU A 165 4.85 21.90 19.19
N GLY A 166 5.28 20.81 19.81
CA GLY A 166 5.61 20.80 21.24
C GLY A 166 4.59 20.09 22.13
N ALA A 167 3.57 19.42 21.58
CA ALA A 167 2.68 18.59 22.40
C ALA A 167 3.53 17.55 23.18
N PRO A 168 3.27 17.36 24.49
CA PRO A 168 4.04 16.39 25.27
C PRO A 168 3.71 14.97 24.82
N ALA A 169 4.75 14.17 24.55
CA ALA A 169 4.59 12.74 24.39
C ALA A 169 4.17 12.12 25.73
N GLY A 170 3.31 11.11 25.70
CA GLY A 170 2.81 10.46 26.91
C GLY A 170 1.95 9.25 26.59
N ARG A 171 1.26 8.69 27.58
CA ARG A 171 0.39 7.51 27.41
C ARG A 171 -0.65 7.62 26.30
N TRP A 172 -1.13 8.83 26.00
CA TRP A 172 -2.05 9.04 24.90
C TRP A 172 -1.47 8.61 23.54
N LEU A 173 -0.16 8.84 23.33
CA LEU A 173 0.52 8.45 22.11
C LEU A 173 0.61 6.92 21.99
N ASP A 174 0.92 6.23 23.10
CA ASP A 174 0.88 4.76 23.16
C ASP A 174 -0.51 4.25 22.77
N VAL A 175 -1.56 4.79 23.39
CA VAL A 175 -2.95 4.40 23.11
C VAL A 175 -3.30 4.60 21.65
N VAL A 176 -2.99 5.76 21.08
CA VAL A 176 -3.26 6.08 19.66
C VAL A 176 -2.54 5.09 18.75
N LEU A 177 -1.25 4.81 18.97
CA LEU A 177 -0.50 3.90 18.11
C LEU A 177 -0.95 2.44 18.25
N TRP A 178 -1.33 1.98 19.44
CA TRP A 178 -1.93 0.66 19.58
C TRP A 178 -3.31 0.55 18.95
N ILE A 179 -4.11 1.62 18.95
CA ILE A 179 -5.35 1.69 18.14
C ILE A 179 -5.03 1.57 16.64
N VAL A 180 -4.01 2.26 16.14
CA VAL A 180 -3.55 2.11 14.74
C VAL A 180 -3.18 0.67 14.42
N VAL A 181 -2.42 0.00 15.31
CA VAL A 181 -2.04 -1.42 15.18
C VAL A 181 -3.30 -2.31 15.11
N ALA A 182 -4.25 -2.11 16.00
CA ALA A 182 -5.52 -2.87 16.00
C ALA A 182 -6.34 -2.64 14.71
N LEU A 183 -6.43 -1.39 14.25
CA LEU A 183 -7.13 -1.05 13.02
C LEU A 183 -6.44 -1.63 11.77
N LEU A 184 -5.11 -1.73 11.76
CA LEU A 184 -4.36 -2.41 10.71
C LEU A 184 -4.63 -3.92 10.70
N ALA A 185 -4.65 -4.57 11.86
CA ALA A 185 -5.02 -5.98 11.97
C ALA A 185 -6.45 -6.23 11.46
N LEU A 186 -7.41 -5.38 11.82
CA LEU A 186 -8.77 -5.43 11.29
C LEU A 186 -8.80 -5.20 9.77
N THR A 187 -7.96 -4.30 9.24
CA THR A 187 -7.85 -4.05 7.80
C THR A 187 -7.38 -5.30 7.07
N ILE A 188 -6.36 -5.99 7.58
CA ILE A 188 -5.87 -7.26 7.02
C ILE A 188 -6.99 -8.31 7.05
N GLY A 189 -7.64 -8.50 8.19
CA GLY A 189 -8.74 -9.45 8.34
C GLY A 189 -9.91 -9.17 7.36
N ASN A 190 -10.27 -7.90 7.19
CA ASN A 190 -11.31 -7.50 6.23
C ASN A 190 -10.91 -7.78 4.78
N ARG A 191 -9.66 -7.48 4.39
CA ARG A 191 -9.14 -7.73 3.05
C ARG A 191 -9.14 -9.22 2.73
N VAL A 192 -8.60 -10.06 3.64
CA VAL A 192 -8.56 -11.51 3.48
C VAL A 192 -9.97 -12.10 3.40
N ARG A 193 -10.85 -11.76 4.35
CA ARG A 193 -12.22 -12.28 4.38
C ARG A 193 -13.00 -11.94 3.11
N LYS A 194 -12.87 -10.72 2.61
CA LYS A 194 -13.57 -10.30 1.38
C LYS A 194 -12.95 -10.93 0.13
N ALA A 195 -11.62 -11.11 0.09
CA ALA A 195 -10.95 -11.80 -1.01
C ALA A 195 -11.42 -13.25 -1.14
N VAL A 196 -11.49 -13.99 -0.03
CA VAL A 196 -11.99 -15.38 -0.03
C VAL A 196 -13.43 -15.43 -0.52
N ARG A 197 -14.31 -14.58 0.00
CA ARG A 197 -15.73 -14.55 -0.43
C ARG A 197 -15.94 -14.21 -1.90
N GLU A 198 -15.08 -13.38 -2.49
CA GLU A 198 -15.17 -13.02 -3.91
C GLU A 198 -14.54 -14.10 -4.81
N GLY A 199 -13.48 -14.78 -4.36
CA GLY A 199 -12.78 -15.82 -5.13
C GLY A 199 -13.50 -17.16 -5.21
N GLU A 200 -14.33 -17.51 -4.22
CA GLU A 200 -15.07 -18.77 -4.20
C GLU A 200 -15.91 -19.04 -5.46
N PRO A 201 -16.72 -18.08 -5.96
CA PRO A 201 -17.50 -18.30 -7.19
C PRO A 201 -16.63 -18.45 -8.45
N ALA A 202 -15.48 -17.74 -8.50
CA ALA A 202 -14.57 -17.77 -9.64
C ALA A 202 -13.85 -19.12 -9.77
N MET A 203 -13.52 -19.77 -8.68
CA MET A 203 -12.92 -21.11 -8.66
C MET A 203 -13.95 -22.20 -8.97
N ALA A 204 -15.19 -22.04 -8.53
CA ALA A 204 -16.27 -23.00 -8.80
C ALA A 204 -16.73 -22.98 -10.28
N SER A 205 -16.54 -21.86 -10.98
CA SER A 205 -16.92 -21.68 -12.39
C SER A 205 -15.80 -21.95 -13.39
N ALA A 206 -14.59 -22.32 -12.94
CA ALA A 206 -13.48 -22.67 -13.84
C ALA A 206 -13.76 -24.02 -14.51
N PRO A 207 -13.90 -24.11 -15.84
CA PRO A 207 -14.12 -25.39 -16.52
C PRO A 207 -12.83 -26.21 -16.47
N GLY A 208 -12.79 -27.28 -15.65
CA GLY A 208 -11.67 -28.21 -15.67
C GLY A 208 -11.18 -28.80 -14.35
N ALA A 209 -11.85 -28.60 -13.22
CA ALA A 209 -11.48 -29.26 -11.96
C ALA A 209 -12.22 -30.60 -11.71
N ALA A 210 -12.80 -31.21 -12.75
CA ALA A 210 -13.20 -32.60 -12.67
C ALA A 210 -11.95 -33.45 -12.93
N SER A 211 -11.30 -33.89 -11.87
CA SER A 211 -10.26 -34.92 -11.89
C SER A 211 -10.84 -36.20 -12.45
N THR A 212 -10.69 -36.42 -13.74
CA THR A 212 -10.79 -37.78 -14.31
C THR A 212 -9.48 -38.49 -13.92
N PRO A 213 -9.52 -39.53 -13.08
CA PRO A 213 -8.32 -40.31 -12.85
C PRO A 213 -7.91 -40.95 -14.18
N PRO A 214 -6.61 -41.07 -14.46
CA PRO A 214 -6.15 -41.70 -15.70
C PRO A 214 -6.68 -43.13 -15.75
N THR A 215 -7.50 -43.43 -16.74
CA THR A 215 -7.97 -44.80 -17.06
C THR A 215 -6.72 -45.58 -17.46
N VAL A 216 -6.27 -46.45 -16.59
CA VAL A 216 -5.19 -47.40 -16.90
C VAL A 216 -5.82 -48.43 -17.86
N THR A 217 -5.51 -48.31 -19.14
CA THR A 217 -5.85 -49.32 -20.16
C THR A 217 -4.92 -50.51 -19.89
N PRO A 218 -5.47 -51.70 -19.60
CA PRO A 218 -4.61 -52.89 -19.47
C PRO A 218 -3.96 -53.20 -20.81
N ALA A 219 -2.67 -53.36 -20.82
CA ALA A 219 -1.88 -53.81 -21.99
C ALA A 219 -2.41 -55.16 -22.46
N ARG A 220 -2.89 -55.21 -23.71
CA ARG A 220 -3.28 -56.43 -24.42
C ARG A 220 -2.00 -57.20 -24.74
N GLY A 221 -1.84 -58.31 -24.06
CA GLY A 221 -0.73 -59.22 -24.33
C GLY A 221 -0.88 -59.83 -25.70
N ASP A 222 0.03 -59.50 -26.61
CA ASP A 222 0.22 -60.23 -27.84
C ASP A 222 0.95 -61.53 -27.59
N GLY A 223 0.17 -62.62 -27.65
CA GLY A 223 0.72 -63.98 -27.62
C GLY A 223 1.56 -64.23 -28.86
N ALA A 224 2.84 -64.39 -28.66
CA ALA A 224 3.74 -64.94 -29.67
C ALA A 224 3.38 -66.40 -29.92
N SER A 225 2.91 -66.72 -31.12
CA SER A 225 2.86 -68.08 -31.68
C SER A 225 4.13 -68.35 -32.43
N LEU A 226 4.89 -69.30 -31.93
CA LEU A 226 6.01 -69.97 -32.64
C LEU A 226 5.47 -70.74 -33.84
N ARG A 227 6.00 -70.51 -35.06
CA ARG A 227 6.52 -71.52 -36.01
C ARG A 227 7.42 -70.85 -37.05
#